data_b205a702294e991150c804bcc9ba0905
#
_entry.id   b205a702294e991150c804bcc9ba0905
#
_cell.length_a   1.000
_cell.length_b   1.000
_cell.length_c   1.000
_cell.angle_alpha   90.00
_cell.angle_beta   90.00
_cell.angle_gamma   90.00
#
_symmetry.space_group_name_H-M   'P 1'
#
loop_
_entity.id
_entity.type
_entity.pdbx_description
1 polymer ?
#
loop_
_entity_poly.entity_id
_entity_poly.type
_entity_poly.pdbx_seq_one_letter_code
_entity_poly.pdbx_strand_id
1 'polypeptide(L)'
;MLTDEQVAEFHRNGFLNGGRILDEDGVQELKDELDRILAIGPEGFPEGATPRPVLFHNMVGGRDPEKCVWQIVNIWEVSSAYERLMHHPFIVDAISRLTGADELMVWHDQIQHKPAGHGGVTGWHQDAPLWPIIRPMTPVSAWVAL
;
A
#
# COMPACT_ATOMS: atom_id res chain seq x y z
N MET A 1 -17.06 -7.52 -7.46
CA MET A 1 -17.57 -6.15 -7.79
C MET A 1 -18.32 -5.59 -6.59
N LEU A 2 -18.14 -4.30 -6.28
CA LEU A 2 -18.93 -3.61 -5.26
C LEU A 2 -20.40 -3.50 -5.69
N THR A 3 -21.31 -3.42 -4.72
CA THR A 3 -22.73 -3.10 -4.98
C THR A 3 -22.92 -1.58 -5.03
N ASP A 4 -24.06 -1.13 -5.56
CA ASP A 4 -24.40 0.31 -5.57
C ASP A 4 -24.57 0.86 -4.16
N GLU A 5 -25.06 0.04 -3.22
CA GLU A 5 -25.16 0.42 -1.82
C GLU A 5 -23.76 0.65 -1.18
N GLN A 6 -22.79 -0.23 -1.46
CA GLN A 6 -21.41 -0.07 -1.01
C GLN A 6 -20.76 1.18 -1.60
N VAL A 7 -20.99 1.49 -2.88
CA VAL A 7 -20.53 2.75 -3.49
C VAL A 7 -21.16 3.96 -2.78
N ALA A 8 -22.47 3.93 -2.52
CA ALA A 8 -23.14 4.99 -1.78
C ALA A 8 -22.64 5.12 -0.33
N GLU A 9 -22.30 3.99 0.32
CA GLU A 9 -21.70 3.99 1.65
C GLU A 9 -20.33 4.66 1.65
N PHE A 10 -19.46 4.33 0.69
CA PHE A 10 -18.16 5.00 0.55
C PHE A 10 -18.29 6.51 0.41
N HIS A 11 -19.20 6.98 -0.45
CA HIS A 11 -19.42 8.43 -0.65
C HIS A 11 -19.97 9.14 0.60
N ARG A 12 -20.72 8.42 1.44
CA ARG A 12 -21.20 8.98 2.72
C ARG A 12 -20.11 9.02 3.79
N ASN A 13 -19.30 7.97 3.87
CA ASN A 13 -18.40 7.73 5.01
C ASN A 13 -16.93 8.09 4.69
N GLY A 14 -16.55 8.16 3.42
CA GLY A 14 -15.16 8.36 2.97
C GLY A 14 -14.30 7.09 3.03
N PHE A 15 -14.86 5.97 3.45
CA PHE A 15 -14.22 4.66 3.46
C PHE A 15 -15.23 3.54 3.28
N LEU A 16 -14.73 2.35 2.91
CA LEU A 16 -15.52 1.14 2.75
C LEU A 16 -14.70 -0.08 3.15
N ASN A 17 -15.31 -1.03 3.85
CA ASN A 17 -14.73 -2.35 4.03
C ASN A 17 -15.04 -3.21 2.80
N GLY A 18 -14.03 -3.45 1.96
CA GLY A 18 -14.14 -4.25 0.74
C GLY A 18 -14.26 -5.76 0.97
N GLY A 19 -14.06 -6.22 2.20
CA GLY A 19 -14.05 -7.65 2.53
C GLY A 19 -12.73 -8.34 2.18
N ARG A 20 -12.74 -9.68 2.23
CA ARG A 20 -11.57 -10.50 1.93
C ARG A 20 -11.38 -10.61 0.41
N ILE A 21 -10.19 -10.29 -0.05
CA ILE A 21 -9.82 -10.34 -1.49
C ILE A 21 -8.73 -11.37 -1.79
N LEU A 22 -8.01 -11.85 -0.77
CA LEU A 22 -6.96 -12.85 -0.90
C LEU A 22 -7.34 -14.11 -0.11
N ASP A 23 -6.97 -15.26 -0.64
CA ASP A 23 -6.95 -16.51 0.11
C ASP A 23 -5.71 -16.61 1.00
N GLU A 24 -5.57 -17.72 1.73
CA GLU A 24 -4.45 -17.94 2.65
C GLU A 24 -3.11 -18.05 1.93
N ASP A 25 -3.09 -18.68 0.77
CA ASP A 25 -1.88 -18.85 -0.04
C ASP A 25 -1.39 -17.50 -0.58
N GLY A 26 -2.30 -16.64 -1.07
CA GLY A 26 -1.98 -15.29 -1.51
C GLY A 26 -1.46 -14.40 -0.39
N VAL A 27 -2.04 -14.51 0.82
CA VAL A 27 -1.53 -13.81 2.01
C VAL A 27 -0.14 -14.31 2.37
N GLN A 28 0.11 -15.63 2.32
CA GLN A 28 1.41 -16.19 2.66
C GLN A 28 2.47 -15.78 1.64
N GLU A 29 2.15 -15.80 0.34
CA GLU A 29 3.07 -15.32 -0.71
C GLU A 29 3.54 -13.89 -0.46
N LEU A 30 2.61 -12.98 -0.12
CA LEU A 30 2.96 -11.58 0.17
C LEU A 30 3.80 -11.43 1.43
N LYS A 31 3.56 -12.25 2.46
CA LYS A 31 4.38 -12.26 3.67
C LYS A 31 5.79 -12.76 3.39
N ASP A 32 5.94 -13.85 2.65
CA ASP A 32 7.25 -14.41 2.29
C ASP A 32 8.06 -13.40 1.46
N GLU A 33 7.41 -12.69 0.54
CA GLU A 33 8.03 -11.62 -0.24
C GLU A 33 8.44 -10.43 0.64
N LEU A 34 7.61 -10.03 1.59
CA LEU A 34 7.96 -8.98 2.55
C LEU A 34 9.19 -9.38 3.37
N ASP A 35 9.22 -10.59 3.90
CA ASP A 35 10.36 -11.11 4.66
C ASP A 35 11.64 -11.10 3.83
N ARG A 36 11.56 -11.51 2.55
CA ARG A 36 12.68 -11.44 1.61
C ARG A 36 13.18 -9.99 1.43
N ILE A 37 12.29 -9.04 1.26
CA ILE A 37 12.63 -7.62 1.04
C ILE A 37 13.20 -6.99 2.31
N LEU A 38 12.64 -7.30 3.47
CA LEU A 38 13.18 -6.85 4.76
C LEU A 38 14.59 -7.40 5.02
N ALA A 39 14.85 -8.67 4.65
CA ALA A 39 16.18 -9.28 4.78
C ALA A 39 17.23 -8.63 3.86
N ILE A 40 16.84 -8.17 2.68
CA ILE A 40 17.73 -7.40 1.77
C ILE A 40 18.03 -6.02 2.37
N GLY A 41 17.02 -5.37 2.95
CA GLY A 41 17.12 -4.07 3.57
C GLY A 41 17.32 -2.91 2.57
N PRO A 42 17.37 -1.68 3.09
CA PRO A 42 17.42 -0.46 2.24
C PRO A 42 18.66 -0.37 1.34
N GLU A 43 19.79 -0.91 1.78
CA GLU A 43 21.05 -0.84 1.01
C GLU A 43 21.07 -1.77 -0.20
N GLY A 44 20.18 -2.78 -0.24
CA GLY A 44 20.04 -3.70 -1.35
C GLY A 44 19.28 -3.14 -2.55
N PHE A 45 18.67 -1.97 -2.41
CA PHE A 45 17.90 -1.29 -3.45
C PHE A 45 18.46 0.12 -3.71
N PRO A 46 19.66 0.23 -4.32
CA PRO A 46 20.30 1.53 -4.53
C PRO A 46 19.47 2.39 -5.48
N GLU A 47 19.56 3.70 -5.29
CA GLU A 47 18.89 4.67 -6.16
C GLU A 47 19.25 4.44 -7.64
N GLY A 48 18.26 4.42 -8.50
CA GLY A 48 18.43 4.16 -9.94
C GLY A 48 18.45 2.68 -10.33
N ALA A 49 18.33 1.74 -9.40
CA ALA A 49 18.22 0.31 -9.72
C ALA A 49 16.89 -0.05 -10.41
N THR A 50 15.86 0.76 -10.20
CA THR A 50 14.52 0.61 -10.79
C THR A 50 14.05 1.94 -11.37
N PRO A 51 13.04 1.97 -12.26
CA PRO A 51 12.44 3.20 -12.78
C PRO A 51 11.88 4.12 -11.68
N ARG A 52 11.36 3.53 -10.61
CA ARG A 52 10.95 4.26 -9.39
C ARG A 52 11.74 3.71 -8.20
N PRO A 53 12.44 4.55 -7.44
CA PRO A 53 13.25 4.06 -6.35
C PRO A 53 12.41 3.39 -5.28
N VAL A 54 12.88 2.24 -4.77
CA VAL A 54 12.32 1.61 -3.59
C VAL A 54 12.85 2.34 -2.35
N LEU A 55 11.95 2.92 -1.58
CA LEU A 55 12.32 3.79 -0.45
C LEU A 55 11.93 3.14 0.86
N PHE A 56 12.89 3.02 1.76
CA PHE A 56 12.68 2.56 3.14
C PHE A 56 12.73 3.74 4.10
N HIS A 57 11.60 4.05 4.70
CA HIS A 57 11.50 5.08 5.74
C HIS A 57 11.31 4.43 7.10
N ASN A 58 12.28 4.61 8.00
CA ASN A 58 12.11 4.20 9.40
C ASN A 58 11.28 5.24 10.14
N MET A 59 10.04 4.90 10.43
CA MET A 59 9.03 5.82 10.98
C MET A 59 9.21 6.13 12.47
N VAL A 60 10.01 5.34 13.20
CA VAL A 60 10.21 5.53 14.66
C VAL A 60 11.64 5.97 15.01
N GLY A 61 12.54 5.97 14.04
CA GLY A 61 13.96 6.19 14.29
C GLY A 61 14.61 5.02 15.04
N GLY A 62 15.91 5.19 15.37
CA GLY A 62 16.70 4.13 15.99
C GLY A 62 17.38 3.24 14.97
N ARG A 63 18.31 2.37 15.46
CA ARG A 63 19.14 1.50 14.63
C ARG A 63 18.90 0.02 14.87
N ASP A 64 18.00 -0.32 15.80
CA ASP A 64 17.66 -1.70 16.10
C ASP A 64 16.70 -2.21 15.02
N PRO A 65 17.12 -3.10 14.10
CA PRO A 65 16.29 -3.55 12.99
C PRO A 65 15.03 -4.30 13.45
N GLU A 66 15.06 -4.92 14.63
CA GLU A 66 13.91 -5.63 15.18
C GLU A 66 12.81 -4.68 15.69
N LYS A 67 13.12 -3.39 15.85
CA LYS A 67 12.20 -2.35 16.34
C LYS A 67 11.82 -1.33 15.28
N CYS A 68 12.41 -1.42 14.09
CA CYS A 68 12.09 -0.50 13.02
C CYS A 68 10.65 -0.67 12.56
N VAL A 69 9.93 0.43 12.48
CA VAL A 69 8.66 0.50 11.75
C VAL A 69 8.97 1.00 10.36
N TRP A 70 8.87 0.11 9.40
CA TRP A 70 9.20 0.43 8.02
C TRP A 70 7.97 0.89 7.24
N GLN A 71 8.10 2.03 6.58
CA GLN A 71 7.30 2.37 5.42
C GLN A 71 8.16 2.07 4.18
N ILE A 72 7.74 1.11 3.36
CA ILE A 72 8.46 0.71 2.15
C ILE A 72 7.61 1.14 0.96
N VAL A 73 8.13 2.06 0.16
CA VAL A 73 7.43 2.65 -0.99
C VAL A 73 7.96 2.06 -2.28
N ASN A 74 7.09 1.88 -3.27
CA ASN A 74 7.35 1.29 -4.58
C ASN A 74 7.86 -0.16 -4.52
N ILE A 75 7.33 -0.96 -3.59
CA ILE A 75 7.73 -2.37 -3.44
C ILE A 75 7.38 -3.22 -4.68
N TRP A 76 6.36 -2.83 -5.42
CA TRP A 76 5.95 -3.47 -6.67
C TRP A 76 7.06 -3.49 -7.74
N GLU A 77 7.98 -2.54 -7.72
CA GLU A 77 9.12 -2.46 -8.64
C GLU A 77 10.11 -3.65 -8.49
N VAL A 78 10.10 -4.30 -7.34
CA VAL A 78 11.04 -5.36 -6.97
C VAL A 78 10.35 -6.66 -6.54
N SER A 79 9.04 -6.70 -6.58
CA SER A 79 8.22 -7.86 -6.23
C SER A 79 7.03 -8.05 -7.16
N SER A 80 7.06 -9.11 -7.94
CA SER A 80 5.95 -9.47 -8.83
C SER A 80 4.67 -9.85 -8.06
N ALA A 81 4.77 -10.29 -6.80
CA ALA A 81 3.61 -10.58 -5.97
C ALA A 81 2.88 -9.27 -5.59
N TYR A 82 3.61 -8.23 -5.20
CA TYR A 82 3.03 -6.91 -4.91
C TYR A 82 2.55 -6.20 -6.18
N GLU A 83 3.24 -6.39 -7.32
CA GLU A 83 2.74 -5.92 -8.61
C GLU A 83 1.39 -6.55 -8.98
N ARG A 84 1.23 -7.87 -8.79
CA ARG A 84 -0.06 -8.54 -9.00
C ARG A 84 -1.14 -8.06 -8.04
N LEU A 85 -0.79 -7.80 -6.76
CA LEU A 85 -1.76 -7.25 -5.81
C LEU A 85 -2.24 -5.86 -6.24
N MET A 86 -1.35 -4.99 -6.69
CA MET A 86 -1.68 -3.65 -7.20
C MET A 86 -2.66 -3.73 -8.38
N HIS A 87 -2.51 -4.74 -9.24
CA HIS A 87 -3.38 -5.00 -10.39
C HIS A 87 -4.52 -6.00 -10.08
N HIS A 88 -4.78 -6.28 -8.79
CA HIS A 88 -5.82 -7.24 -8.43
C HIS A 88 -7.19 -6.82 -8.98
N PRO A 89 -7.90 -7.69 -9.73
CA PRO A 89 -9.12 -7.31 -10.46
C PRO A 89 -10.19 -6.66 -9.58
N PHE A 90 -10.35 -7.13 -8.34
CA PHE A 90 -11.30 -6.52 -7.41
C PHE A 90 -10.89 -5.10 -7.02
N ILE A 91 -9.60 -4.85 -6.76
CA ILE A 91 -9.10 -3.51 -6.38
C ILE A 91 -9.32 -2.53 -7.53
N VAL A 92 -8.92 -2.92 -8.74
CA VAL A 92 -9.06 -2.08 -9.94
C VAL A 92 -10.53 -1.75 -10.21
N ASP A 93 -11.42 -2.76 -10.21
CA ASP A 93 -12.86 -2.56 -10.40
C ASP A 93 -13.46 -1.69 -9.29
N ALA A 94 -13.10 -1.94 -8.04
CA ALA A 94 -13.62 -1.16 -6.91
C ALA A 94 -13.23 0.31 -7.00
N ILE A 95 -11.96 0.62 -7.26
CA ILE A 95 -11.49 2.00 -7.39
C ILE A 95 -12.13 2.69 -8.58
N SER A 96 -12.24 2.02 -9.73
CA SER A 96 -12.94 2.56 -10.91
C SER A 96 -14.39 2.93 -10.56
N ARG A 97 -15.12 2.04 -9.91
CA ARG A 97 -16.51 2.31 -9.49
C ARG A 97 -16.64 3.43 -8.47
N LEU A 98 -15.73 3.50 -7.49
CA LEU A 98 -15.75 4.52 -6.44
C LEU A 98 -15.42 5.91 -6.97
N THR A 99 -14.56 6.01 -7.98
CA THR A 99 -14.12 7.26 -8.58
C THR A 99 -14.91 7.67 -9.82
N GLY A 100 -15.57 6.71 -10.48
CA GLY A 100 -16.19 6.90 -11.79
C GLY A 100 -15.17 7.05 -12.93
N ALA A 101 -13.91 6.67 -12.71
CA ALA A 101 -12.85 6.79 -13.70
C ALA A 101 -12.74 5.53 -14.56
N ASP A 102 -12.63 5.72 -15.88
CA ASP A 102 -12.39 4.65 -16.85
C ASP A 102 -10.90 4.27 -16.93
N GLU A 103 -10.01 5.18 -16.56
CA GLU A 103 -8.55 4.97 -16.53
C GLU A 103 -8.02 5.27 -15.14
N LEU A 104 -7.19 4.36 -14.62
CA LEU A 104 -6.54 4.49 -13.33
C LEU A 104 -5.03 4.57 -13.50
N MET A 105 -4.39 5.40 -12.69
CA MET A 105 -2.93 5.51 -12.64
C MET A 105 -2.46 5.27 -11.22
N VAL A 106 -1.44 4.42 -11.07
CA VAL A 106 -0.79 4.20 -9.78
C VAL A 106 0.04 5.43 -9.42
N TRP A 107 -0.22 6.00 -8.26
CA TRP A 107 0.65 7.01 -7.66
C TRP A 107 1.88 6.35 -7.06
N HIS A 108 1.69 5.50 -6.10
CA HIS A 108 2.67 4.57 -5.53
C HIS A 108 1.93 3.48 -4.74
N ASP A 109 2.59 2.38 -4.48
CA ASP A 109 2.23 1.47 -3.41
C ASP A 109 3.12 1.69 -2.19
N GLN A 110 2.69 1.21 -1.03
CA GLN A 110 3.51 1.22 0.16
C GLN A 110 3.13 0.11 1.12
N ILE A 111 4.12 -0.37 1.87
CA ILE A 111 3.92 -1.26 3.01
C ILE A 111 4.17 -0.49 4.29
N GLN A 112 3.34 -0.77 5.28
CA GLN A 112 3.51 -0.34 6.67
C GLN A 112 3.82 -1.58 7.52
N HIS A 113 5.10 -1.89 7.70
CA HIS A 113 5.54 -3.03 8.52
C HIS A 113 5.80 -2.58 9.95
N LYS A 114 5.06 -3.16 10.90
CA LYS A 114 5.23 -2.96 12.34
C LYS A 114 5.61 -4.28 13.00
N PRO A 115 6.80 -4.41 13.59
CA PRO A 115 7.18 -5.62 14.31
C PRO A 115 6.23 -5.90 15.49
N ALA A 116 6.01 -7.17 15.80
CA ALA A 116 5.20 -7.57 16.94
C ALA A 116 5.74 -6.97 18.26
N GLY A 117 4.84 -6.41 19.06
CA GLY A 117 5.19 -5.78 20.34
C GLY A 117 5.92 -4.43 20.24
N HIS A 118 6.22 -3.96 19.03
CA HIS A 118 6.87 -2.67 18.77
C HIS A 118 6.09 -1.86 17.75
N GLY A 119 6.30 -0.55 17.79
CA GLY A 119 5.66 0.37 16.86
C GLY A 119 4.72 1.36 17.56
N GLY A 120 4.73 2.58 17.06
CA GLY A 120 3.87 3.65 17.53
C GLY A 120 2.50 3.65 16.87
N VAL A 121 1.62 4.47 17.40
CA VAL A 121 0.35 4.79 16.76
C VAL A 121 0.62 5.71 15.56
N THR A 122 0.05 5.39 14.42
CA THR A 122 -0.03 6.35 13.32
C THR A 122 -1.07 7.42 13.69
N GLY A 123 -0.64 8.66 13.79
CA GLY A 123 -1.53 9.78 14.11
C GLY A 123 -2.61 9.97 13.03
N TRP A 124 -3.75 10.49 13.42
CA TRP A 124 -4.79 10.89 12.48
C TRP A 124 -4.25 11.94 11.50
N HIS A 125 -4.40 11.71 10.22
CA HIS A 125 -3.90 12.59 9.16
C HIS A 125 -4.78 12.49 7.91
N GLN A 126 -4.53 13.37 6.97
CA GLN A 126 -5.00 13.28 5.60
C GLN A 126 -3.78 13.23 4.68
N ASP A 127 -3.84 12.41 3.64
CA ASP A 127 -2.73 12.25 2.69
C ASP A 127 -2.60 13.44 1.73
N ALA A 128 -3.71 14.11 1.44
CA ALA A 128 -3.75 15.23 0.49
C ALA A 128 -2.66 16.29 0.67
N PRO A 129 -2.32 16.75 1.89
CA PRO A 129 -1.24 17.71 2.10
C PRO A 129 0.15 17.15 1.71
N LEU A 130 0.32 15.83 1.72
CA LEU A 130 1.57 15.17 1.36
C LEU A 130 1.74 15.02 -0.16
N TRP A 131 0.64 15.18 -0.92
CA TRP A 131 0.63 15.01 -2.38
C TRP A 131 0.17 16.27 -3.14
N PRO A 132 0.82 17.42 -2.93
CA PRO A 132 0.35 18.71 -3.46
C PRO A 132 0.39 18.82 -4.98
N ILE A 133 1.08 17.90 -5.65
CA ILE A 133 1.20 17.85 -7.11
C ILE A 133 0.00 17.14 -7.77
N ILE A 134 -0.81 16.37 -7.01
CA ILE A 134 -1.99 15.70 -7.56
C ILE A 134 -3.15 16.67 -7.62
N ARG A 135 -3.57 17.03 -8.82
CA ARG A 135 -4.68 17.96 -9.03
C ARG A 135 -5.53 17.56 -10.24
N PRO A 136 -6.86 17.44 -10.09
CA PRO A 136 -7.59 17.50 -8.83
C PRO A 136 -7.18 16.38 -7.87
N MET A 137 -7.47 16.55 -6.56
CA MET A 137 -7.17 15.53 -5.53
C MET A 137 -8.20 14.40 -5.64
N THR A 138 -7.83 13.37 -6.41
CA THR A 138 -8.69 12.22 -6.74
C THR A 138 -8.20 10.87 -6.21
N PRO A 139 -7.08 10.75 -5.45
CA PRO A 139 -6.58 9.44 -5.03
C PRO A 139 -7.56 8.71 -4.13
N VAL A 140 -7.69 7.41 -4.37
CA VAL A 140 -8.33 6.44 -3.48
C VAL A 140 -7.29 5.37 -3.17
N SER A 141 -7.11 5.07 -1.89
CA SER A 141 -6.17 4.05 -1.43
C SER A 141 -6.90 2.75 -1.12
N ALA A 142 -6.37 1.63 -1.60
CA ALA A 142 -6.75 0.31 -1.14
C ALA A 142 -5.78 -0.14 -0.04
N TRP A 143 -6.29 -0.36 1.16
CA TRP A 143 -5.51 -0.87 2.28
C TRP A 143 -5.82 -2.36 2.48
N VAL A 144 -4.76 -3.20 2.44
CA VAL A 144 -4.86 -4.66 2.55
C VAL A 144 -4.10 -5.12 3.79
N ALA A 145 -4.77 -5.79 4.72
CA ALA A 145 -4.14 -6.41 5.88
C ALA A 145 -3.54 -7.78 5.50
N LEU A 146 -2.33 -8.05 5.97
CA LEU A 146 -1.61 -9.33 5.78
C LEU A 146 -1.40 -10.04 7.11
#